data_e211f13c08c526011ab018c3dabbf2e4
#
_entry.id   e211f13c08c526011ab018c3dabbf2e4
#
_cell.length_a   1.000
_cell.length_b   1.000
_cell.length_c   1.000
_cell.angle_alpha   90.00
_cell.angle_beta   90.00
_cell.angle_gamma   90.00
#
_symmetry.space_group_name_H-M   'P 1'
#
loop_
_entity.id
_entity.type
_entity.pdbx_description
1 polymer ?
#
loop_
_entity_poly.entity_id
_entity_poly.type
_entity_poly.pdbx_seq_one_letter_code
_entity_poly.pdbx_strand_id
1 'polypeptide(L)'
;MSGIVALAAAHDVSLYGSKAVGLGEAARAGLPLPPGVALSGAIVEAVAARDHAAIGAVDELVRPLGGPLAVRSSAVDEDGADASFAGQHLTVLNVPSADSVAAALREVWWSANSDSAISYRRRVGVFTRPSVGVVVQELLDPESAGVLFTRNPINGADERVIEASWGLGEAVVAGLVIPDHFRIGRDGQVLERVAGLKGIAIRKLPDGGTAERDVPAERAEQLCLDDDQLAALNRLAASCEEVYGPERDIEWAFVDGELYLLQCRAITRVATGPPRVMPDAPTAVIERARPFADLAPDDAAKVAGLFKERRFAAGETVIREGSGGAAFYVIESGKATVTIRGEPRATLAAGDHFGEIALIDEGARMATITAATDLVCQGLTLWEFRSLVQENGTIGWTVMQTLARLLRAAEQALASVQPAPRG
;
A
#
# COMPACT_ATOMS: atom_id res chain seq x y z
N MET A 1 34.33 5.06 -5.67
CA MET A 1 33.38 6.04 -5.10
C MET A 1 32.70 5.40 -3.91
N SER A 2 32.80 5.98 -2.73
CA SER A 2 32.16 5.47 -1.51
C SER A 2 30.70 5.92 -1.47
N GLY A 3 29.77 5.10 -1.89
CA GLY A 3 28.33 5.47 -1.86
C GLY A 3 27.41 4.43 -2.45
N ILE A 4 27.96 3.31 -2.95
CA ILE A 4 27.21 2.13 -3.39
C ILE A 4 27.80 0.93 -2.67
N VAL A 5 26.95 0.16 -2.00
CA VAL A 5 27.38 -0.97 -1.17
C VAL A 5 26.41 -2.15 -1.35
N ALA A 6 26.88 -3.38 -1.11
CA ALA A 6 25.98 -4.52 -0.92
C ALA A 6 25.03 -4.24 0.26
N LEU A 7 23.82 -4.78 0.24
CA LEU A 7 22.83 -4.53 1.31
C LEU A 7 23.40 -4.79 2.71
N ALA A 8 24.11 -5.91 2.91
CA ALA A 8 24.71 -6.24 4.21
C ALA A 8 25.72 -5.19 4.74
N ALA A 9 26.24 -4.32 3.88
CA ALA A 9 27.17 -3.24 4.24
C ALA A 9 26.48 -1.88 4.45
N ALA A 10 25.16 -1.79 4.26
CA ALA A 10 24.39 -0.58 4.55
C ALA A 10 24.14 -0.47 6.07
N HIS A 11 24.82 0.45 6.76
CA HIS A 11 24.73 0.65 8.19
C HIS A 11 24.26 2.05 8.60
N ASP A 12 24.42 3.03 7.72
CA ASP A 12 24.19 4.44 8.04
C ASP A 12 22.89 4.94 7.40
N VAL A 13 21.89 5.17 8.25
CA VAL A 13 20.58 5.68 7.83
C VAL A 13 20.71 7.05 7.17
N SER A 14 21.65 7.91 7.62
CA SER A 14 21.83 9.24 7.04
C SER A 14 22.34 9.20 5.60
N LEU A 15 23.03 8.13 5.21
CA LEU A 15 23.55 7.93 3.86
C LEU A 15 22.62 7.14 2.96
N TYR A 16 22.04 6.05 3.47
CA TYR A 16 21.32 5.06 2.67
C TYR A 16 19.80 5.03 2.92
N GLY A 17 19.32 5.70 3.98
CA GLY A 17 17.92 5.68 4.38
C GLY A 17 17.52 4.45 5.20
N SER A 18 16.35 4.52 5.82
CA SER A 18 15.85 3.50 6.77
C SER A 18 15.64 2.14 6.12
N LYS A 19 15.03 2.10 4.93
CA LYS A 19 14.75 0.85 4.20
C LYS A 19 16.04 0.08 3.86
N ALA A 20 17.06 0.77 3.33
CA ALA A 20 18.33 0.15 2.98
C ALA A 20 19.04 -0.42 4.21
N VAL A 21 19.05 0.33 5.32
CA VAL A 21 19.68 -0.12 6.57
C VAL A 21 18.92 -1.30 7.17
N GLY A 22 17.57 -1.25 7.18
CA GLY A 22 16.75 -2.36 7.64
C GLY A 22 16.99 -3.63 6.83
N LEU A 23 17.00 -3.57 5.49
CA LEU A 23 17.36 -4.72 4.65
C LEU A 23 18.81 -5.17 4.87
N GLY A 24 19.72 -4.24 5.18
CA GLY A 24 21.09 -4.56 5.57
C GLY A 24 21.17 -5.37 6.86
N GLU A 25 20.36 -5.04 7.87
CA GLU A 25 20.24 -5.79 9.11
C GLU A 25 19.70 -7.21 8.86
N ALA A 26 18.65 -7.34 8.05
CA ALA A 26 18.12 -8.63 7.62
C ALA A 26 19.18 -9.50 6.92
N ALA A 27 19.94 -8.90 5.98
CA ALA A 27 21.00 -9.58 5.25
C ALA A 27 22.10 -10.12 6.20
N ARG A 28 22.50 -9.34 7.19
CA ARG A 28 23.48 -9.75 8.20
C ARG A 28 22.97 -10.84 9.14
N ALA A 29 21.68 -10.83 9.41
CA ALA A 29 20.99 -11.86 10.20
C ALA A 29 20.71 -13.14 9.39
N GLY A 30 20.99 -13.17 8.09
CA GLY A 30 20.76 -14.34 7.23
C GLY A 30 19.29 -14.55 6.86
N LEU A 31 18.45 -13.50 6.97
CA LEU A 31 17.05 -13.57 6.50
C LEU A 31 17.01 -13.67 4.96
N PRO A 32 16.02 -14.37 4.39
CA PRO A 32 15.92 -14.58 2.95
C PRO A 32 15.53 -13.29 2.24
N LEU A 33 16.44 -12.69 1.51
CA LEU A 33 16.26 -11.43 0.76
C LEU A 33 16.58 -11.64 -0.72
N PRO A 34 15.90 -10.93 -1.62
CA PRO A 34 16.38 -10.78 -2.99
C PRO A 34 17.78 -10.12 -2.99
N PRO A 35 18.72 -10.56 -3.84
CA PRO A 35 20.00 -9.89 -4.01
C PRO A 35 19.84 -8.41 -4.35
N GLY A 36 20.74 -7.57 -3.82
CA GLY A 36 20.63 -6.14 -4.07
C GLY A 36 21.76 -5.30 -3.50
N VAL A 37 21.73 -4.02 -3.86
CA VAL A 37 22.68 -2.98 -3.43
C VAL A 37 21.95 -1.76 -2.88
N ALA A 38 22.62 -1.04 -1.99
CA ALA A 38 22.17 0.24 -1.47
C ALA A 38 23.00 1.38 -2.05
N LEU A 39 22.33 2.45 -2.51
CA LEU A 39 22.90 3.66 -3.05
C LEU A 39 22.66 4.81 -2.09
N SER A 40 23.73 5.57 -1.78
CA SER A 40 23.60 6.78 -0.97
C SER A 40 22.86 7.90 -1.71
N GLY A 41 22.23 8.81 -0.93
CA GLY A 41 21.57 9.98 -1.51
C GLY A 41 22.49 10.82 -2.39
N ALA A 42 23.77 10.90 -2.06
CA ALA A 42 24.77 11.62 -2.88
C ALA A 42 24.96 10.99 -4.28
N ILE A 43 24.98 9.67 -4.37
CA ILE A 43 25.03 8.94 -5.65
C ILE A 43 23.76 9.17 -6.46
N VAL A 44 22.61 9.05 -5.81
CA VAL A 44 21.29 9.27 -6.46
C VAL A 44 21.21 10.71 -7.02
N GLU A 45 21.67 11.71 -6.26
CA GLU A 45 21.72 13.11 -6.71
C GLU A 45 22.69 13.30 -7.89
N ALA A 46 23.87 12.68 -7.85
CA ALA A 46 24.83 12.73 -8.95
C ALA A 46 24.27 12.10 -10.24
N VAL A 47 23.58 10.95 -10.14
CA VAL A 47 22.89 10.33 -11.28
C VAL A 47 21.77 11.24 -11.81
N ALA A 48 21.01 11.89 -10.91
CA ALA A 48 19.98 12.85 -11.31
C ALA A 48 20.57 14.06 -12.03
N ALA A 49 21.76 14.51 -11.63
CA ALA A 49 22.54 15.56 -12.30
C ALA A 49 23.25 15.09 -13.59
N ARG A 50 23.06 13.82 -14.00
CA ARG A 50 23.68 13.20 -15.19
C ARG A 50 25.21 13.10 -15.12
N ASP A 51 25.78 12.91 -13.92
CA ASP A 51 27.19 12.61 -13.75
C ASP A 51 27.52 11.24 -14.35
N HIS A 52 28.33 11.21 -15.40
CA HIS A 52 28.69 10.01 -16.11
C HIS A 52 29.50 9.02 -15.26
N ALA A 53 30.31 9.50 -14.34
CA ALA A 53 31.09 8.64 -13.46
C ALA A 53 30.20 7.94 -12.44
N ALA A 54 29.21 8.66 -11.88
CA ALA A 54 28.22 8.07 -10.98
C ALA A 54 27.34 7.04 -11.71
N ILE A 55 26.88 7.36 -12.92
CA ILE A 55 26.10 6.42 -13.75
C ILE A 55 26.91 5.15 -14.05
N GLY A 56 28.17 5.28 -14.46
CA GLY A 56 29.03 4.13 -14.73
C GLY A 56 29.30 3.27 -13.50
N ALA A 57 29.48 3.88 -12.32
CA ALA A 57 29.68 3.16 -11.07
C ALA A 57 28.42 2.39 -10.63
N VAL A 58 27.23 2.98 -10.84
CA VAL A 58 25.94 2.29 -10.59
C VAL A 58 25.79 1.10 -11.52
N ASP A 59 26.01 1.30 -12.83
CA ASP A 59 25.91 0.25 -13.84
C ASP A 59 26.82 -0.95 -13.52
N GLU A 60 28.07 -0.70 -13.17
CA GLU A 60 29.06 -1.74 -12.84
C GLU A 60 28.59 -2.62 -11.67
N LEU A 61 28.02 -2.01 -10.61
CA LEU A 61 27.63 -2.74 -9.39
C LEU A 61 26.23 -3.35 -9.45
N VAL A 62 25.35 -2.84 -10.33
CA VAL A 62 23.99 -3.36 -10.53
C VAL A 62 23.97 -4.45 -11.58
N ARG A 63 24.84 -4.42 -12.59
CA ARG A 63 24.88 -5.39 -13.68
C ARG A 63 24.97 -6.87 -13.23
N PRO A 64 25.72 -7.24 -12.17
CA PRO A 64 25.75 -8.61 -11.67
C PRO A 64 24.42 -9.12 -11.10
N LEU A 65 23.47 -8.25 -10.73
CA LEU A 65 22.15 -8.66 -10.27
C LEU A 65 21.32 -9.31 -11.39
N GLY A 66 21.68 -9.07 -12.67
CA GLY A 66 20.98 -9.63 -13.83
C GLY A 66 19.56 -9.09 -13.97
N GLY A 67 18.68 -9.84 -14.59
CA GLY A 67 17.22 -9.78 -14.67
C GLY A 67 16.51 -8.45 -14.54
N PRO A 68 15.19 -8.44 -14.43
CA PRO A 68 14.44 -7.24 -14.07
C PRO A 68 14.70 -6.81 -12.63
N LEU A 69 14.72 -5.52 -12.38
CA LEU A 69 15.10 -4.94 -11.10
C LEU A 69 13.95 -4.13 -10.48
N ALA A 70 13.95 -4.05 -9.15
CA ALA A 70 13.15 -3.12 -8.37
C ALA A 70 14.05 -1.99 -7.86
N VAL A 71 13.68 -0.73 -8.15
CA VAL A 71 14.38 0.48 -7.71
C VAL A 71 13.47 1.19 -6.69
N ARG A 72 13.85 1.09 -5.42
CA ARG A 72 13.00 1.47 -4.28
C ARG A 72 13.63 2.65 -3.54
N SER A 73 12.87 3.74 -3.35
CA SER A 73 13.33 4.83 -2.49
C SER A 73 13.62 4.34 -1.07
N SER A 74 14.57 4.98 -0.42
CA SER A 74 14.96 4.75 0.95
C SER A 74 15.28 6.10 1.60
N ALA A 75 14.26 6.74 2.15
CA ALA A 75 14.44 8.03 2.80
C ALA A 75 14.87 7.85 4.27
N VAL A 76 15.53 8.87 4.81
CA VAL A 76 15.97 8.90 6.21
C VAL A 76 14.78 8.88 7.16
N ASP A 77 13.68 9.53 6.78
CA ASP A 77 12.49 9.73 7.62
C ASP A 77 11.35 8.75 7.26
N GLU A 78 11.56 7.77 6.38
CA GLU A 78 10.50 6.92 5.80
C GLU A 78 9.79 6.04 6.86
N ASP A 79 10.54 5.55 7.85
CA ASP A 79 10.05 4.65 8.92
C ASP A 79 10.07 5.33 10.30
N GLY A 80 10.04 6.66 10.36
CA GLY A 80 10.02 7.41 11.60
C GLY A 80 8.73 7.17 12.40
N ALA A 81 8.84 6.97 13.72
CA ALA A 81 7.71 6.74 14.60
C ALA A 81 6.71 7.91 14.65
N ASP A 82 7.12 9.11 14.24
CA ASP A 82 6.34 10.35 14.36
C ASP A 82 5.70 10.83 13.04
N ALA A 83 6.08 10.29 11.87
CA ALA A 83 5.48 10.63 10.58
C ALA A 83 5.63 9.45 9.62
N SER A 84 4.51 8.83 9.24
CA SER A 84 4.50 7.82 8.19
C SER A 84 4.47 8.51 6.84
N PHE A 85 5.59 8.43 6.10
CA PHE A 85 5.66 8.83 4.68
C PHE A 85 5.21 7.68 3.75
N ALA A 86 4.44 6.72 4.28
CA ALA A 86 3.92 5.59 3.51
C ALA A 86 3.15 6.09 2.27
N GLY A 87 3.51 5.59 1.10
CA GLY A 87 2.88 5.96 -0.18
C GLY A 87 3.40 7.25 -0.82
N GLN A 88 4.33 7.99 -0.19
CA GLN A 88 4.93 9.21 -0.77
C GLN A 88 6.23 8.95 -1.54
N HIS A 89 6.80 7.76 -1.42
CA HIS A 89 8.07 7.39 -1.99
C HIS A 89 7.89 6.43 -3.16
N LEU A 90 8.38 6.83 -4.33
CA LEU A 90 8.25 6.05 -5.56
C LEU A 90 9.08 4.77 -5.50
N THR A 91 8.47 3.66 -5.88
CA THR A 91 9.13 2.42 -6.26
C THR A 91 8.93 2.20 -7.75
N VAL A 92 10.00 2.00 -8.50
CA VAL A 92 9.95 1.63 -9.92
C VAL A 92 10.22 0.13 -10.01
N LEU A 93 9.21 -0.62 -10.38
CA LEU A 93 9.30 -2.08 -10.55
C LEU A 93 9.56 -2.45 -12.00
N ASN A 94 10.19 -3.61 -12.17
CA ASN A 94 10.47 -4.20 -13.47
C ASN A 94 11.31 -3.28 -14.38
N VAL A 95 12.37 -2.73 -13.80
CA VAL A 95 13.42 -2.05 -14.57
C VAL A 95 14.20 -3.13 -15.34
N PRO A 96 14.15 -3.14 -16.69
CA PRO A 96 14.49 -4.33 -17.46
C PRO A 96 15.98 -4.68 -17.46
N SER A 97 16.86 -3.70 -17.21
CA SER A 97 18.31 -3.89 -17.23
C SER A 97 19.05 -2.83 -16.41
N ALA A 98 20.33 -3.09 -16.12
CA ALA A 98 21.21 -2.14 -15.47
C ALA A 98 21.28 -0.78 -16.22
N ASP A 99 21.27 -0.79 -17.55
CA ASP A 99 21.30 0.41 -18.39
C ASP A 99 20.08 1.33 -18.14
N SER A 100 18.94 0.75 -17.70
CA SER A 100 17.69 1.48 -17.41
C SER A 100 17.64 2.02 -15.99
N VAL A 101 18.50 1.56 -15.08
CA VAL A 101 18.49 1.95 -13.66
C VAL A 101 18.71 3.45 -13.48
N ALA A 102 19.60 4.07 -14.27
CA ALA A 102 19.83 5.51 -14.19
C ALA A 102 18.57 6.34 -14.50
N ALA A 103 17.68 5.86 -15.35
CA ALA A 103 16.38 6.49 -15.60
C ALA A 103 15.45 6.35 -14.38
N ALA A 104 15.33 5.14 -13.84
CA ALA A 104 14.51 4.86 -12.65
C ALA A 104 15.00 5.66 -11.41
N LEU A 105 16.32 5.79 -11.22
CA LEU A 105 16.91 6.62 -10.16
C LEU A 105 16.50 8.10 -10.28
N ARG A 106 16.45 8.62 -11.51
CA ARG A 106 15.98 9.99 -11.76
C ARG A 106 14.51 10.14 -11.39
N GLU A 107 13.67 9.18 -11.74
CA GLU A 107 12.24 9.20 -11.38
C GLU A 107 12.06 9.20 -9.87
N VAL A 108 12.76 8.33 -9.14
CA VAL A 108 12.73 8.28 -7.67
C VAL A 108 13.19 9.61 -7.07
N TRP A 109 14.29 10.18 -7.58
CA TRP A 109 14.80 11.47 -7.12
C TRP A 109 13.81 12.61 -7.37
N TRP A 110 13.20 12.67 -8.56
CA TRP A 110 12.20 13.67 -8.92
C TRP A 110 10.94 13.55 -8.06
N SER A 111 10.47 12.35 -7.80
CA SER A 111 9.32 12.10 -6.92
C SER A 111 9.56 12.70 -5.53
N ALA A 112 10.70 12.42 -4.92
CA ALA A 112 11.05 12.91 -3.58
C ALA A 112 11.29 14.44 -3.54
N ASN A 113 11.69 15.07 -4.65
CA ASN A 113 11.95 16.50 -4.76
C ASN A 113 10.83 17.27 -5.46
N SER A 114 9.65 16.67 -5.66
CA SER A 114 8.47 17.34 -6.22
C SER A 114 7.96 18.44 -5.28
N ASP A 115 7.31 19.47 -5.83
CA ASP A 115 6.71 20.55 -5.05
C ASP A 115 5.72 20.04 -4.00
N SER A 116 5.02 18.96 -4.31
CA SER A 116 4.08 18.33 -3.39
C SER A 116 4.80 17.66 -2.21
N ALA A 117 5.87 16.90 -2.47
CA ALA A 117 6.68 16.26 -1.44
C ALA A 117 7.36 17.31 -0.52
N ILE A 118 7.90 18.38 -1.11
CA ILE A 118 8.49 19.50 -0.37
C ILE A 118 7.43 20.22 0.48
N SER A 119 6.25 20.45 -0.07
CA SER A 119 5.15 21.12 0.66
C SER A 119 4.64 20.27 1.81
N TYR A 120 4.55 18.95 1.63
CA TYR A 120 4.21 18.02 2.70
C TYR A 120 5.25 18.03 3.82
N ARG A 121 6.54 17.88 3.48
CA ARG A 121 7.65 17.93 4.46
C ARG A 121 7.61 19.23 5.30
N ARG A 122 7.36 20.37 4.66
CA ARG A 122 7.20 21.67 5.37
C ARG A 122 6.02 21.66 6.33
N ARG A 123 4.88 21.05 5.95
CA ARG A 123 3.70 20.94 6.83
C ARG A 123 3.98 20.11 8.09
N VAL A 124 4.78 19.04 7.98
CA VAL A 124 5.18 18.22 9.13
C VAL A 124 6.43 18.74 9.85
N GLY A 125 6.88 19.97 9.55
CA GLY A 125 7.97 20.65 10.26
C GLY A 125 9.37 20.25 9.78
N VAL A 126 9.52 19.57 8.66
CA VAL A 126 10.81 19.15 8.09
C VAL A 126 11.22 20.15 7.02
N PHE A 127 12.23 20.96 7.29
CA PHE A 127 12.70 22.05 6.41
C PHE A 127 13.99 21.72 5.65
N THR A 128 14.61 20.55 5.92
CA THR A 128 15.81 20.12 5.23
C THR A 128 15.50 19.60 3.83
N ARG A 129 16.46 19.77 2.90
CA ARG A 129 16.34 19.17 1.57
C ARG A 129 16.27 17.66 1.68
N PRO A 130 15.35 16.97 0.96
CA PRO A 130 15.27 15.53 0.99
C PRO A 130 16.59 14.90 0.53
N SER A 131 17.20 14.06 1.37
CA SER A 131 18.25 13.14 0.95
C SER A 131 17.63 11.76 0.84
N VAL A 132 17.57 11.21 -0.36
CA VAL A 132 16.91 9.93 -0.64
C VAL A 132 17.94 8.95 -1.14
N GLY A 133 18.28 7.97 -0.29
CA GLY A 133 18.97 6.77 -0.73
C GLY A 133 18.05 5.89 -1.58
N VAL A 134 18.63 4.90 -2.24
CA VAL A 134 17.87 3.95 -3.06
C VAL A 134 18.39 2.55 -2.82
N VAL A 135 17.44 1.59 -2.78
CA VAL A 135 17.72 0.16 -2.85
C VAL A 135 17.43 -0.32 -4.27
N VAL A 136 18.39 -0.99 -4.89
CA VAL A 136 18.22 -1.71 -6.16
C VAL A 136 18.33 -3.20 -5.88
N GLN A 137 17.26 -3.94 -6.14
CA GLN A 137 17.18 -5.37 -5.89
C GLN A 137 16.70 -6.11 -7.14
N GLU A 138 17.03 -7.39 -7.23
CA GLU A 138 16.38 -8.30 -8.18
C GLU A 138 14.87 -8.28 -7.96
N LEU A 139 14.10 -8.13 -9.04
CA LEU A 139 12.65 -8.20 -8.98
C LEU A 139 12.20 -9.64 -9.10
N LEU A 140 11.60 -10.14 -8.05
CA LEU A 140 10.99 -11.47 -8.02
C LEU A 140 9.74 -11.53 -8.90
N ASP A 141 9.35 -12.76 -9.31
CA ASP A 141 8.10 -13.06 -10.00
C ASP A 141 7.25 -14.00 -9.14
N PRO A 142 6.62 -13.51 -8.09
CA PRO A 142 6.00 -14.36 -7.10
C PRO A 142 4.69 -15.00 -7.57
N GLU A 143 4.43 -16.22 -7.10
CA GLU A 143 3.12 -16.83 -7.16
C GLU A 143 2.15 -16.09 -6.26
N SER A 144 2.59 -15.79 -5.02
CA SER A 144 1.83 -15.04 -4.03
C SER A 144 2.73 -14.08 -3.25
N ALA A 145 2.19 -12.95 -2.85
CA ALA A 145 2.85 -11.96 -2.03
C ALA A 145 1.83 -11.23 -1.14
N GLY A 146 2.34 -10.55 -0.13
CA GLY A 146 1.45 -9.82 0.77
C GLY A 146 2.15 -9.15 1.93
N VAL A 147 1.38 -8.90 2.97
CA VAL A 147 1.84 -8.30 4.23
C VAL A 147 1.58 -9.24 5.40
N LEU A 148 2.41 -9.14 6.41
CA LEU A 148 2.29 -9.86 7.68
C LEU A 148 2.55 -8.90 8.83
N PHE A 149 1.59 -8.79 9.72
CA PHE A 149 1.74 -8.06 10.98
C PHE A 149 2.07 -9.06 12.10
N THR A 150 3.17 -8.84 12.82
CA THR A 150 3.57 -9.76 13.93
C THR A 150 2.73 -9.57 15.17
N ARG A 151 1.92 -8.54 15.22
CA ARG A 151 0.87 -8.27 16.20
C ARG A 151 -0.34 -7.71 15.48
N ASN A 152 -1.55 -8.02 15.93
CA ASN A 152 -2.75 -7.47 15.30
C ASN A 152 -2.69 -5.92 15.33
N PRO A 153 -2.62 -5.24 14.17
CA PRO A 153 -2.38 -3.79 14.13
C PRO A 153 -3.59 -2.98 14.60
N ILE A 154 -4.75 -3.61 14.71
CA ILE A 154 -6.02 -2.96 15.00
C ILE A 154 -6.31 -3.01 16.50
N ASN A 155 -6.31 -4.22 17.09
CA ASN A 155 -6.68 -4.43 18.49
C ASN A 155 -5.48 -4.71 19.42
N GLY A 156 -4.29 -4.85 18.86
CA GLY A 156 -3.09 -5.16 19.62
C GLY A 156 -3.06 -6.58 20.19
N ALA A 157 -3.95 -7.48 19.72
CA ALA A 157 -3.93 -8.88 20.16
C ALA A 157 -2.61 -9.55 19.80
N ASP A 158 -2.16 -10.48 20.64
CA ASP A 158 -0.91 -11.20 20.48
C ASP A 158 -1.05 -12.37 19.51
N GLU A 159 -1.37 -12.04 18.28
CA GLU A 159 -1.55 -12.93 17.14
C GLU A 159 -0.91 -12.29 15.91
N ARG A 160 -0.67 -13.10 14.89
CA ARG A 160 -0.17 -12.62 13.58
C ARG A 160 -1.31 -12.50 12.60
N VAL A 161 -1.31 -11.42 11.83
CA VAL A 161 -2.29 -11.16 10.78
C VAL A 161 -1.57 -11.16 9.44
N ILE A 162 -2.07 -11.94 8.47
CA ILE A 162 -1.49 -12.07 7.14
C ILE A 162 -2.55 -11.71 6.13
N GLU A 163 -2.20 -10.84 5.19
CA GLU A 163 -2.99 -10.53 4.00
C GLU A 163 -2.19 -10.94 2.77
N ALA A 164 -2.81 -11.70 1.86
CA ALA A 164 -2.13 -12.34 0.76
C ALA A 164 -2.91 -12.26 -0.56
N SER A 165 -2.22 -12.13 -1.67
CA SER A 165 -2.80 -12.19 -3.01
C SER A 165 -1.87 -12.88 -4.01
N TRP A 166 -2.40 -13.17 -5.20
CA TRP A 166 -1.62 -13.67 -6.33
C TRP A 166 -0.75 -12.56 -6.92
N GLY A 167 0.46 -12.93 -7.34
CA GLY A 167 1.39 -12.02 -8.00
C GLY A 167 2.12 -11.08 -7.08
N LEU A 168 2.52 -9.91 -7.58
CA LEU A 168 3.26 -8.89 -6.85
C LEU A 168 2.41 -8.28 -5.72
N GLY A 169 3.05 -7.98 -4.58
CA GLY A 169 2.41 -7.44 -3.37
C GLY A 169 1.72 -6.08 -3.54
N GLU A 170 1.99 -5.38 -4.66
CA GLU A 170 1.31 -4.11 -4.98
C GLU A 170 -0.21 -4.23 -4.97
N ALA A 171 -0.77 -5.38 -5.39
CA ALA A 171 -2.21 -5.60 -5.40
C ALA A 171 -2.83 -5.52 -3.99
N VAL A 172 -2.10 -6.00 -2.97
CA VAL A 172 -2.50 -5.93 -1.55
C VAL A 172 -2.27 -4.53 -1.00
N VAL A 173 -1.05 -3.99 -1.16
CA VAL A 173 -0.66 -2.70 -0.59
C VAL A 173 -1.47 -1.54 -1.15
N ALA A 174 -1.82 -1.59 -2.45
CA ALA A 174 -2.67 -0.58 -3.10
C ALA A 174 -4.18 -0.81 -2.89
N GLY A 175 -4.60 -1.93 -2.27
CA GLY A 175 -6.02 -2.25 -2.06
C GLY A 175 -6.79 -2.54 -3.34
N LEU A 176 -6.11 -3.06 -4.37
CA LEU A 176 -6.70 -3.36 -5.69
C LEU A 176 -7.55 -4.64 -5.67
N VAL A 177 -7.35 -5.50 -4.67
CA VAL A 177 -8.07 -6.76 -4.48
C VAL A 177 -8.59 -6.86 -3.05
N ILE A 178 -9.54 -7.77 -2.81
CA ILE A 178 -9.81 -8.28 -1.46
C ILE A 178 -8.82 -9.42 -1.23
N PRO A 179 -7.78 -9.23 -0.40
CA PRO A 179 -6.78 -10.27 -0.17
C PRO A 179 -7.37 -11.41 0.68
N ASP A 180 -6.73 -12.57 0.62
CA ASP A 180 -6.95 -13.60 1.63
C ASP A 180 -6.49 -13.06 2.98
N HIS A 181 -7.24 -13.41 4.01
CA HIS A 181 -6.96 -12.99 5.37
C HIS A 181 -6.75 -14.21 6.27
N PHE A 182 -5.63 -14.20 7.01
CA PHE A 182 -5.31 -15.27 7.96
C PHE A 182 -4.95 -14.66 9.32
N ARG A 183 -5.39 -15.32 10.38
CA ARG A 183 -4.91 -15.06 11.74
C ARG A 183 -4.23 -16.31 12.28
N ILE A 184 -3.06 -16.14 12.87
CA ILE A 184 -2.22 -17.23 13.38
C ILE A 184 -1.78 -16.90 14.80
N GLY A 185 -1.95 -17.85 15.72
CA GLY A 185 -1.39 -17.76 17.06
C GLY A 185 0.15 -17.81 17.04
N ARG A 186 0.77 -17.35 18.10
CA ARG A 186 2.25 -17.39 18.26
C ARG A 186 2.82 -18.81 18.19
N ASP A 187 2.05 -19.79 18.58
CA ASP A 187 2.34 -21.22 18.49
C ASP A 187 2.24 -21.80 17.08
N GLY A 188 1.77 -21.01 16.11
CA GLY A 188 1.55 -21.41 14.74
C GLY A 188 0.16 -21.99 14.48
N GLN A 189 -0.74 -22.05 15.48
CA GLN A 189 -2.11 -22.48 15.25
C GLN A 189 -2.84 -21.48 14.36
N VAL A 190 -3.45 -21.95 13.27
CA VAL A 190 -4.29 -21.11 12.42
C VAL A 190 -5.64 -20.88 13.11
N LEU A 191 -5.90 -19.63 13.44
CA LEU A 191 -7.12 -19.20 14.16
C LEU A 191 -8.25 -18.85 13.19
N GLU A 192 -7.90 -18.31 12.02
CA GLU A 192 -8.87 -17.87 11.00
C GLU A 192 -8.25 -17.96 9.59
N ARG A 193 -9.10 -18.31 8.61
CA ARG A 193 -8.82 -18.29 7.18
C ARG A 193 -10.03 -17.77 6.46
N VAL A 194 -9.89 -16.68 5.75
CA VAL A 194 -10.95 -16.10 4.91
C VAL A 194 -10.39 -15.90 3.51
N ALA A 195 -10.98 -16.56 2.53
CA ALA A 195 -10.63 -16.35 1.15
C ALA A 195 -11.15 -14.98 0.69
N GLY A 196 -10.29 -14.21 0.05
CA GLY A 196 -10.66 -12.95 -0.56
C GLY A 196 -11.13 -13.10 -2.00
N LEU A 197 -11.47 -11.98 -2.65
CA LEU A 197 -11.78 -11.92 -4.08
C LEU A 197 -10.61 -11.29 -4.83
N LYS A 198 -9.73 -12.12 -5.40
CA LYS A 198 -8.49 -11.75 -6.07
C LYS A 198 -8.62 -11.88 -7.59
N GLY A 199 -9.58 -11.14 -8.18
CA GLY A 199 -9.89 -11.21 -9.61
C GLY A 199 -8.78 -10.68 -10.52
N ILE A 200 -7.82 -9.94 -9.99
CA ILE A 200 -6.63 -9.46 -10.70
C ILE A 200 -5.35 -9.78 -9.92
N ALA A 201 -4.24 -9.84 -10.64
CA ALA A 201 -2.88 -9.90 -10.08
C ALA A 201 -2.00 -8.89 -10.80
N ILE A 202 -1.10 -8.24 -10.08
CA ILE A 202 -0.06 -7.42 -10.70
C ILE A 202 1.08 -8.34 -11.14
N ARG A 203 1.48 -8.23 -12.41
CA ARG A 203 2.55 -9.01 -13.02
C ARG A 203 3.52 -8.12 -13.77
N LYS A 204 4.78 -8.52 -13.83
CA LYS A 204 5.79 -7.85 -14.65
C LYS A 204 5.49 -8.02 -16.14
N LEU A 205 5.76 -6.97 -16.93
CA LEU A 205 5.67 -6.99 -18.37
C LEU A 205 7.02 -7.36 -18.99
N PRO A 206 7.05 -7.98 -20.20
CA PRO A 206 8.30 -8.37 -20.85
C PRO A 206 9.28 -7.21 -21.10
N ASP A 207 8.74 -6.03 -21.41
CA ASP A 207 9.53 -4.85 -21.82
C ASP A 207 9.76 -3.84 -20.68
N GLY A 208 9.43 -4.20 -19.45
CA GLY A 208 9.54 -3.34 -18.27
C GLY A 208 8.19 -2.83 -17.74
N GLY A 209 8.18 -2.36 -16.49
CA GLY A 209 6.96 -1.99 -15.79
C GLY A 209 6.07 -3.18 -15.39
N THR A 210 4.98 -2.89 -14.73
CA THR A 210 4.00 -3.87 -14.25
C THR A 210 2.62 -3.60 -14.85
N ALA A 211 1.77 -4.60 -14.89
CA ALA A 211 0.37 -4.45 -15.31
C ALA A 211 -0.55 -5.42 -14.57
N GLU A 212 -1.80 -5.00 -14.48
CA GLU A 212 -2.88 -5.88 -14.05
C GLU A 212 -3.09 -7.01 -15.06
N ARG A 213 -3.31 -8.21 -14.54
CA ARG A 213 -3.68 -9.41 -15.29
C ARG A 213 -4.86 -10.07 -14.60
N ASP A 214 -5.86 -10.48 -15.38
CA ASP A 214 -7.00 -11.20 -14.85
C ASP A 214 -6.56 -12.53 -14.24
N VAL A 215 -7.07 -12.85 -13.07
CA VAL A 215 -6.95 -14.14 -12.42
C VAL A 215 -8.14 -14.99 -12.85
N PRO A 216 -7.94 -16.26 -13.29
CA PRO A 216 -9.06 -17.14 -13.63
C PRO A 216 -10.07 -17.21 -12.48
N ALA A 217 -11.36 -17.22 -12.80
CA ALA A 217 -12.45 -17.17 -11.82
C ALA A 217 -12.32 -18.30 -10.76
N GLU A 218 -11.88 -19.48 -11.19
CA GLU A 218 -11.67 -20.63 -10.30
C GLU A 218 -10.56 -20.39 -9.26
N ARG A 219 -9.59 -19.51 -9.55
CA ARG A 219 -8.49 -19.13 -8.63
C ARG A 219 -8.78 -17.89 -7.83
N ALA A 220 -9.68 -17.03 -8.29
CA ALA A 220 -9.93 -15.73 -7.68
C ALA A 220 -10.37 -15.84 -6.21
N GLU A 221 -11.14 -16.87 -5.88
CA GLU A 221 -11.66 -17.14 -4.54
C GLU A 221 -10.90 -18.27 -3.81
N GLN A 222 -9.87 -18.87 -4.41
CA GLN A 222 -9.04 -19.88 -3.74
C GLN A 222 -8.02 -19.19 -2.84
N LEU A 223 -7.76 -19.78 -1.67
CA LEU A 223 -6.66 -19.36 -0.81
C LEU A 223 -5.33 -19.47 -1.57
N CYS A 224 -4.52 -18.41 -1.52
CA CYS A 224 -3.22 -18.35 -2.18
C CYS A 224 -2.07 -18.88 -1.32
N LEU A 225 -2.34 -19.29 -0.08
CA LEU A 225 -1.38 -19.87 0.85
C LEU A 225 -1.90 -21.20 1.40
N ASP A 226 -1.00 -22.18 1.47
CA ASP A 226 -1.19 -23.45 2.16
C ASP A 226 -0.64 -23.43 3.61
N ASP A 227 -0.75 -24.56 4.30
CA ASP A 227 -0.32 -24.69 5.70
C ASP A 227 1.20 -24.60 5.88
N ASP A 228 1.98 -25.13 4.95
CA ASP A 228 3.43 -25.09 4.97
C ASP A 228 3.93 -23.65 4.78
N GLN A 229 3.29 -22.91 3.88
CA GLN A 229 3.56 -21.49 3.64
C GLN A 229 3.18 -20.61 4.84
N LEU A 230 2.03 -20.86 5.47
CA LEU A 230 1.65 -20.18 6.70
C LEU A 230 2.65 -20.46 7.85
N ALA A 231 3.11 -21.71 7.97
CA ALA A 231 4.14 -22.06 8.95
C ALA A 231 5.50 -21.38 8.65
N ALA A 232 5.86 -21.25 7.35
CA ALA A 232 7.07 -20.52 6.94
C ALA A 232 6.97 -19.02 7.28
N LEU A 233 5.83 -18.39 7.02
CA LEU A 233 5.55 -17.00 7.42
C LEU A 233 5.60 -16.80 8.93
N ASN A 234 5.08 -17.76 9.69
CA ASN A 234 5.17 -17.73 11.16
C ASN A 234 6.63 -17.73 11.64
N ARG A 235 7.50 -18.54 11.02
CA ARG A 235 8.94 -18.55 11.33
C ARG A 235 9.63 -17.26 10.92
N LEU A 236 9.35 -16.74 9.72
CA LEU A 236 9.88 -15.45 9.25
C LEU A 236 9.53 -14.32 10.23
N ALA A 237 8.26 -14.28 10.67
CA ALA A 237 7.80 -13.28 11.63
C ALA A 237 8.58 -13.33 12.94
N ALA A 238 8.83 -14.55 13.49
CA ALA A 238 9.64 -14.72 14.70
C ALA A 238 11.08 -14.22 14.49
N SER A 239 11.71 -14.60 13.37
CA SER A 239 13.06 -14.15 13.03
C SER A 239 13.15 -12.63 12.82
N CYS A 240 12.13 -12.01 12.22
CA CYS A 240 12.07 -10.55 12.11
C CYS A 240 11.94 -9.88 13.50
N GLU A 241 11.15 -10.46 14.41
CA GLU A 241 11.05 -9.92 15.78
C GLU A 241 12.36 -10.08 16.56
N GLU A 242 13.15 -11.13 16.33
CA GLU A 242 14.49 -11.28 16.92
C GLU A 242 15.46 -10.21 16.41
N VAL A 243 15.41 -9.86 15.14
CA VAL A 243 16.32 -8.87 14.52
C VAL A 243 15.91 -7.43 14.85
N TYR A 244 14.62 -7.11 14.76
CA TYR A 244 14.14 -5.72 14.80
C TYR A 244 13.34 -5.38 16.05
N GLY A 245 13.11 -6.35 16.94
CA GLY A 245 12.20 -6.22 18.08
C GLY A 245 10.73 -6.49 17.71
N PRO A 246 9.81 -6.39 18.67
CA PRO A 246 8.40 -6.73 18.50
C PRO A 246 7.66 -5.77 17.59
N GLU A 247 6.46 -6.18 17.18
CA GLU A 247 5.49 -5.33 16.44
C GLU A 247 5.99 -4.88 15.08
N ARG A 248 6.10 -5.87 14.16
CA ARG A 248 6.60 -5.67 12.80
C ARG A 248 5.51 -5.80 11.75
N ASP A 249 5.58 -4.91 10.76
CA ASP A 249 4.89 -4.95 9.48
C ASP A 249 5.89 -5.45 8.44
N ILE A 250 5.61 -6.61 7.84
CA ILE A 250 6.51 -7.37 6.99
C ILE A 250 5.88 -7.53 5.62
N GLU A 251 6.57 -7.05 4.57
CA GLU A 251 6.25 -7.39 3.18
C GLU A 251 7.03 -8.66 2.79
N TRP A 252 6.35 -9.59 2.15
CA TRP A 252 6.90 -10.89 1.80
C TRP A 252 6.43 -11.36 0.42
N ALA A 253 7.14 -12.33 -0.17
CA ALA A 253 6.78 -12.99 -1.42
C ALA A 253 7.20 -14.46 -1.43
N PHE A 254 6.41 -15.33 -2.07
CA PHE A 254 6.78 -16.70 -2.42
C PHE A 254 7.11 -16.80 -3.90
N VAL A 255 8.27 -17.40 -4.21
CA VAL A 255 8.74 -17.68 -5.56
C VAL A 255 9.26 -19.11 -5.60
N ASP A 256 8.72 -19.96 -6.46
CA ASP A 256 9.08 -21.37 -6.59
C ASP A 256 9.06 -22.11 -5.23
N GLY A 257 8.11 -21.75 -4.35
CA GLY A 257 7.96 -22.29 -3.01
C GLY A 257 8.90 -21.70 -1.96
N GLU A 258 9.85 -20.85 -2.34
CA GLU A 258 10.78 -20.19 -1.43
C GLU A 258 10.23 -18.84 -0.94
N LEU A 259 10.35 -18.57 0.38
CA LEU A 259 9.89 -17.35 1.01
C LEU A 259 10.98 -16.28 1.02
N TYR A 260 10.63 -15.06 0.63
CA TYR A 260 11.50 -13.88 0.66
C TYR A 260 10.91 -12.77 1.51
N LEU A 261 11.76 -12.15 2.31
CA LEU A 261 11.49 -10.88 2.98
C LEU A 261 11.73 -9.72 2.00
N LEU A 262 10.75 -8.86 1.80
CA LEU A 262 10.87 -7.69 0.91
C LEU A 262 11.06 -6.38 1.70
N GLN A 263 10.45 -6.28 2.88
CA GLN A 263 10.58 -5.14 3.79
C GLN A 263 10.14 -5.54 5.19
N CYS A 264 10.74 -4.93 6.22
CA CYS A 264 10.30 -5.04 7.60
C CYS A 264 10.39 -3.66 8.26
N ARG A 265 9.28 -3.21 8.84
CA ARG A 265 9.19 -1.93 9.57
C ARG A 265 8.42 -2.09 10.87
N ALA A 266 8.49 -1.10 11.76
CA ALA A 266 7.66 -1.09 12.94
C ALA A 266 6.18 -0.91 12.56
N ILE A 267 5.28 -1.59 13.27
CA ILE A 267 3.83 -1.32 13.13
C ILE A 267 3.59 0.10 13.62
N THR A 268 3.05 0.94 12.73
CA THR A 268 2.57 2.26 13.13
C THR A 268 1.22 2.06 13.82
N ARG A 269 1.21 2.05 15.16
CA ARG A 269 -0.05 1.93 15.90
C ARG A 269 -0.92 3.15 15.65
N VAL A 270 -2.19 2.94 15.46
CA VAL A 270 -3.20 3.99 15.72
C VAL A 270 -3.03 4.35 17.21
N ALA A 271 -2.59 5.57 17.48
CA ALA A 271 -2.22 6.01 18.81
C ALA A 271 -3.39 5.81 19.77
N THR A 272 -3.22 4.95 20.80
CA THR A 272 -4.15 4.78 21.94
C THR A 272 -3.98 5.89 22.99
N GLY A 273 -3.31 7.00 22.61
CA GLY A 273 -3.17 8.21 23.44
C GLY A 273 -4.24 9.27 23.10
N PRO A 274 -4.40 10.31 23.94
CA PRO A 274 -5.27 11.41 23.58
C PRO A 274 -4.87 11.95 22.20
N PRO A 275 -5.84 12.25 21.31
CA PRO A 275 -5.56 12.58 19.92
C PRO A 275 -4.56 13.75 19.89
N ARG A 276 -3.35 13.49 19.35
CA ARG A 276 -2.50 14.60 18.93
C ARG A 276 -3.29 15.30 17.83
N VAL A 277 -3.64 16.54 18.08
CA VAL A 277 -4.27 17.43 17.11
C VAL A 277 -3.30 17.53 15.93
N MET A 278 -3.47 16.64 14.94
CA MET A 278 -2.87 16.81 13.62
C MET A 278 -3.59 17.98 12.95
N PRO A 279 -2.93 18.82 12.17
CA PRO A 279 -3.62 19.95 11.53
C PRO A 279 -4.74 19.43 10.63
N ASP A 280 -5.92 19.80 10.93
CA ASP A 280 -7.29 19.85 10.35
C ASP A 280 -7.65 19.16 9.01
N ALA A 281 -6.80 18.48 8.24
CA ALA A 281 -7.19 18.02 6.92
C ALA A 281 -7.83 16.62 6.85
N PRO A 282 -7.32 15.51 7.45
CA PRO A 282 -7.92 14.20 7.25
C PRO A 282 -9.29 14.05 7.91
N THR A 283 -9.47 14.52 9.15
CA THR A 283 -10.72 14.36 9.91
C THR A 283 -11.87 15.11 9.25
N ALA A 284 -11.67 16.36 8.86
CA ALA A 284 -12.70 17.16 8.20
C ALA A 284 -13.11 16.64 6.81
N VAL A 285 -12.22 15.96 6.10
CA VAL A 285 -12.53 15.32 4.81
C VAL A 285 -13.36 14.06 5.03
N ILE A 286 -13.03 13.28 6.07
CA ILE A 286 -13.70 12.01 6.39
C ILE A 286 -15.07 12.24 7.01
N GLU A 287 -15.23 13.25 7.88
CA GLU A 287 -16.52 13.66 8.44
C GLU A 287 -17.54 14.07 7.37
N ARG A 288 -17.08 14.50 6.19
CA ARG A 288 -17.95 14.81 5.05
C ARG A 288 -18.35 13.56 4.26
N ALA A 289 -17.62 12.46 4.39
CA ALA A 289 -17.95 11.21 3.70
C ALA A 289 -19.21 10.61 4.32
N ARG A 290 -20.27 10.45 3.51
CA ARG A 290 -21.62 10.04 3.97
C ARG A 290 -21.65 8.83 4.92
N PRO A 291 -20.83 7.77 4.72
CA PRO A 291 -20.86 6.62 5.64
C PRO A 291 -20.47 6.97 7.08
N PHE A 292 -19.69 8.04 7.29
CA PHE A 292 -19.12 8.43 8.57
C PHE A 292 -19.66 9.76 9.13
N ALA A 293 -20.55 10.43 8.40
CA ALA A 293 -21.04 11.78 8.73
C ALA A 293 -21.76 11.88 10.08
N ASP A 294 -22.30 10.78 10.60
CA ASP A 294 -23.06 10.75 11.85
C ASP A 294 -22.26 10.18 13.03
N LEU A 295 -20.95 9.94 12.87
CA LEU A 295 -20.10 9.47 13.96
C LEU A 295 -19.88 10.57 15.00
N ALA A 296 -19.78 10.18 16.28
CA ALA A 296 -19.30 11.07 17.32
C ALA A 296 -17.84 11.49 17.04
N PRO A 297 -17.40 12.69 17.45
CA PRO A 297 -16.05 13.21 17.13
C PRO A 297 -14.91 12.24 17.48
N ASP A 298 -14.97 11.58 18.64
CA ASP A 298 -13.96 10.61 19.08
C ASP A 298 -13.92 9.36 18.19
N ASP A 299 -15.07 8.89 17.71
CA ASP A 299 -15.18 7.74 16.81
C ASP A 299 -14.78 8.14 15.38
N ALA A 300 -15.13 9.33 14.93
CA ALA A 300 -14.66 9.88 13.65
C ALA A 300 -13.13 9.99 13.64
N ALA A 301 -12.50 10.42 14.73
CA ALA A 301 -11.05 10.49 14.86
C ALA A 301 -10.38 9.10 14.79
N LYS A 302 -10.98 8.06 15.39
CA LYS A 302 -10.49 6.67 15.29
C LYS A 302 -10.54 6.17 13.84
N VAL A 303 -11.67 6.38 13.17
CA VAL A 303 -11.84 6.03 11.75
C VAL A 303 -10.83 6.79 10.90
N ALA A 304 -10.67 8.11 11.12
CA ALA A 304 -9.72 8.94 10.39
C ALA A 304 -8.27 8.46 10.51
N GLY A 305 -7.89 7.94 11.68
CA GLY A 305 -6.55 7.39 11.92
C GLY A 305 -6.21 6.13 11.10
N LEU A 306 -7.20 5.45 10.51
CA LEU A 306 -7.01 4.28 9.65
C LEU A 306 -6.81 4.66 8.18
N PHE A 307 -7.21 5.85 7.77
CA PHE A 307 -7.07 6.28 6.39
C PHE A 307 -5.61 6.55 6.02
N LYS A 308 -5.24 6.15 4.81
CA LYS A 308 -3.90 6.34 4.23
C LYS A 308 -4.00 7.15 2.95
N GLU A 309 -3.12 8.11 2.79
CA GLU A 309 -3.04 8.89 1.55
C GLU A 309 -2.69 7.99 0.37
N ARG A 310 -3.39 8.18 -0.75
CA ARG A 310 -3.15 7.53 -2.03
C ARG A 310 -3.12 8.59 -3.13
N ARG A 311 -2.20 8.44 -4.08
CA ARG A 311 -2.02 9.35 -5.21
C ARG A 311 -2.12 8.57 -6.50
N PHE A 312 -2.82 9.15 -7.45
CA PHE A 312 -3.04 8.57 -8.78
C PHE A 312 -2.74 9.66 -9.83
N ALA A 313 -1.99 9.29 -10.86
CA ALA A 313 -1.70 10.20 -11.97
C ALA A 313 -2.94 10.40 -12.85
N ALA A 314 -3.02 11.53 -13.55
CA ALA A 314 -4.07 11.77 -14.54
C ALA A 314 -4.10 10.64 -15.58
N GLY A 315 -5.29 10.08 -15.82
CA GLY A 315 -5.53 8.93 -16.70
C GLY A 315 -5.41 7.56 -16.03
N GLU A 316 -4.94 7.48 -14.79
CA GLU A 316 -4.82 6.22 -14.05
C GLU A 316 -6.18 5.70 -13.61
N THR A 317 -6.41 4.39 -13.77
CA THR A 317 -7.63 3.72 -13.29
C THR A 317 -7.46 3.37 -11.82
N VAL A 318 -8.27 3.98 -10.95
CA VAL A 318 -8.28 3.76 -9.50
C VAL A 318 -9.10 2.52 -9.13
N ILE A 319 -10.24 2.35 -9.77
CA ILE A 319 -11.17 1.22 -9.61
C ILE A 319 -11.63 0.77 -10.99
N ARG A 320 -11.69 -0.54 -11.21
CA ARG A 320 -12.23 -1.14 -12.43
C ARG A 320 -13.56 -1.83 -12.17
N GLU A 321 -14.58 -1.55 -12.98
CA GLU A 321 -15.89 -2.23 -12.95
C GLU A 321 -15.71 -3.75 -13.07
N GLY A 322 -16.41 -4.51 -12.24
CA GLY A 322 -16.36 -5.97 -12.21
C GLY A 322 -15.15 -6.56 -11.46
N SER A 323 -14.12 -5.75 -11.11
CA SER A 323 -13.02 -6.24 -10.29
C SER A 323 -13.43 -6.41 -8.83
N GLY A 324 -12.73 -7.30 -8.11
CA GLY A 324 -12.70 -7.25 -6.65
C GLY A 324 -11.95 -6.01 -6.19
N GLY A 325 -12.21 -5.57 -4.99
CA GLY A 325 -11.44 -4.46 -4.42
C GLY A 325 -11.99 -4.07 -3.05
N ALA A 326 -11.10 -3.91 -2.10
CA ALA A 326 -11.42 -3.76 -0.69
C ALA A 326 -11.14 -2.35 -0.14
N ALA A 327 -11.02 -1.33 -0.99
CA ALA A 327 -10.72 0.01 -0.53
C ALA A 327 -11.86 0.99 -0.81
N PHE A 328 -12.13 1.82 0.20
CA PHE A 328 -12.97 3.01 0.15
C PHE A 328 -12.07 4.23 0.04
N TYR A 329 -12.45 5.20 -0.76
CA TYR A 329 -11.67 6.40 -1.02
C TYR A 329 -12.49 7.66 -0.81
N VAL A 330 -11.89 8.66 -0.18
CA VAL A 330 -12.39 10.03 -0.10
C VAL A 330 -11.42 10.93 -0.86
N ILE A 331 -11.90 11.72 -1.80
CA ILE A 331 -11.06 12.62 -2.60
C ILE A 331 -10.67 13.83 -1.75
N GLU A 332 -9.37 14.02 -1.56
CA GLU A 332 -8.81 15.20 -0.92
C GLU A 332 -8.59 16.32 -1.95
N SER A 333 -8.04 15.97 -3.13
CA SER A 333 -7.84 16.93 -4.22
C SER A 333 -7.84 16.23 -5.58
N GLY A 334 -8.11 16.99 -6.64
CA GLY A 334 -8.22 16.49 -8.01
C GLY A 334 -9.66 16.14 -8.41
N LYS A 335 -9.80 15.44 -9.53
CA LYS A 335 -11.08 15.00 -10.08
C LYS A 335 -10.96 13.57 -10.61
N ALA A 336 -12.04 12.80 -10.50
CA ALA A 336 -12.16 11.46 -11.06
C ALA A 336 -13.43 11.33 -11.91
N THR A 337 -13.36 10.54 -12.97
CA THR A 337 -14.50 10.22 -13.84
C THR A 337 -15.03 8.84 -13.45
N VAL A 338 -16.35 8.74 -13.28
CA VAL A 338 -17.08 7.50 -13.06
C VAL A 338 -17.64 7.01 -14.40
N THR A 339 -17.31 5.78 -14.80
CA THR A 339 -17.92 5.12 -15.97
C THR A 339 -18.56 3.80 -15.57
N ILE A 340 -19.71 3.47 -16.18
CA ILE A 340 -20.39 2.18 -16.01
C ILE A 340 -20.60 1.62 -17.42
N ARG A 341 -20.13 0.42 -17.67
CA ARG A 341 -20.14 -0.25 -18.98
C ARG A 341 -19.52 0.63 -20.09
N GLY A 342 -18.45 1.36 -19.73
CA GLY A 342 -17.76 2.27 -20.63
C GLY A 342 -18.43 3.64 -20.84
N GLU A 343 -19.65 3.87 -20.32
CA GLU A 343 -20.39 5.12 -20.46
C GLU A 343 -20.14 6.06 -19.28
N PRO A 344 -19.74 7.33 -19.50
CA PRO A 344 -19.57 8.31 -18.44
C PRO A 344 -20.88 8.54 -17.66
N ARG A 345 -20.82 8.56 -16.34
CA ARG A 345 -21.97 8.74 -15.44
C ARG A 345 -21.84 9.98 -14.56
N ALA A 346 -20.67 10.22 -14.01
CA ALA A 346 -20.43 11.33 -13.11
C ALA A 346 -18.96 11.76 -13.13
N THR A 347 -18.72 12.95 -12.59
CA THR A 347 -17.37 13.42 -12.23
C THR A 347 -17.37 13.68 -10.73
N LEU A 348 -16.40 13.11 -10.02
CA LEU A 348 -16.17 13.29 -8.62
C LEU A 348 -15.05 14.33 -8.41
N ALA A 349 -15.13 15.08 -7.32
CA ALA A 349 -14.19 16.14 -6.96
C ALA A 349 -13.84 16.08 -5.46
N ALA A 350 -13.01 17.00 -4.98
CA ALA A 350 -12.62 17.09 -3.57
C ALA A 350 -13.85 17.10 -2.64
N GLY A 351 -13.84 16.20 -1.64
CA GLY A 351 -14.93 15.94 -0.71
C GLY A 351 -15.91 14.84 -1.13
N ASP A 352 -15.87 14.40 -2.40
CA ASP A 352 -16.62 13.24 -2.82
C ASP A 352 -15.89 11.94 -2.41
N HIS A 353 -16.63 10.83 -2.41
CA HIS A 353 -16.12 9.51 -2.04
C HIS A 353 -16.61 8.43 -3.00
N PHE A 354 -15.93 7.29 -3.00
CA PHE A 354 -16.29 6.14 -3.83
C PHE A 354 -15.75 4.84 -3.24
N GLY A 355 -16.38 3.72 -3.60
CA GLY A 355 -15.96 2.39 -3.20
C GLY A 355 -16.54 1.92 -1.85
N GLU A 356 -17.50 2.67 -1.27
CA GLU A 356 -18.13 2.38 0.02
C GLU A 356 -18.88 1.05 0.06
N ILE A 357 -19.47 0.65 -1.05
CA ILE A 357 -20.27 -0.59 -1.12
C ILE A 357 -19.36 -1.79 -0.85
N ALA A 358 -18.18 -1.82 -1.45
CA ALA A 358 -17.23 -2.92 -1.28
C ALA A 358 -16.63 -3.06 0.13
N LEU A 359 -16.76 -2.04 0.99
CA LEU A 359 -16.44 -2.18 2.42
C LEU A 359 -17.44 -3.04 3.19
N ILE A 360 -18.61 -3.34 2.61
CA ILE A 360 -19.73 -3.89 3.34
C ILE A 360 -20.21 -5.20 2.75
N ASP A 361 -20.36 -5.27 1.41
CA ASP A 361 -20.93 -6.43 0.74
C ASP A 361 -19.89 -7.37 0.12
N GLU A 362 -18.60 -6.99 0.16
CA GLU A 362 -17.49 -7.76 -0.42
C GLU A 362 -17.71 -8.09 -1.91
N GLY A 363 -18.60 -7.34 -2.57
CA GLY A 363 -19.01 -7.57 -3.95
C GLY A 363 -18.06 -6.98 -5.01
N ALA A 364 -18.31 -7.31 -6.27
CA ALA A 364 -17.60 -6.73 -7.39
C ALA A 364 -17.87 -5.21 -7.52
N ARG A 365 -16.89 -4.46 -8.00
CA ARG A 365 -17.00 -3.02 -8.23
C ARG A 365 -18.07 -2.71 -9.28
N MET A 366 -18.97 -1.79 -8.95
CA MET A 366 -20.11 -1.43 -9.81
C MET A 366 -19.78 -0.43 -10.91
N ALA A 367 -18.59 0.20 -10.86
CA ALA A 367 -18.17 1.23 -11.80
C ALA A 367 -16.65 1.24 -11.95
N THR A 368 -16.16 1.78 -13.06
CA THR A 368 -14.76 2.16 -13.25
C THR A 368 -14.57 3.61 -12.82
N ILE A 369 -13.55 3.86 -12.00
CA ILE A 369 -13.14 5.20 -11.55
C ILE A 369 -11.77 5.48 -12.15
N THR A 370 -11.64 6.55 -12.92
CA THR A 370 -10.40 6.98 -13.56
C THR A 370 -10.05 8.39 -13.09
N ALA A 371 -8.81 8.63 -12.69
CA ALA A 371 -8.31 9.94 -12.35
C ALA A 371 -8.36 10.87 -13.57
N ALA A 372 -9.20 11.89 -13.54
CA ALA A 372 -9.30 12.87 -14.66
C ALA A 372 -8.18 13.92 -14.58
N THR A 373 -7.65 14.18 -13.42
CA THR A 373 -6.46 15.00 -13.11
C THR A 373 -5.59 14.23 -12.15
N ASP A 374 -4.42 14.72 -11.81
CA ASP A 374 -3.69 14.21 -10.64
C ASP A 374 -4.64 14.21 -9.44
N LEU A 375 -4.76 13.06 -8.77
CA LEU A 375 -5.78 12.78 -7.77
C LEU A 375 -5.11 12.36 -6.46
N VAL A 376 -5.50 13.01 -5.38
CA VAL A 376 -5.12 12.62 -4.02
C VAL A 376 -6.36 12.16 -3.28
N CYS A 377 -6.31 10.94 -2.75
CA CYS A 377 -7.39 10.34 -1.98
C CYS A 377 -6.89 9.88 -0.61
N GLN A 378 -7.81 9.88 0.34
CA GLN A 378 -7.65 9.13 1.59
C GLN A 378 -8.31 7.76 1.41
N GLY A 379 -7.57 6.68 1.57
CA GLY A 379 -8.02 5.29 1.34
C GLY A 379 -8.11 4.50 2.65
N LEU A 380 -9.19 3.73 2.81
CA LEU A 380 -9.44 2.82 3.92
C LEU A 380 -9.69 1.42 3.37
N THR A 381 -9.01 0.40 3.89
CA THR A 381 -9.22 -0.98 3.47
C THR A 381 -10.38 -1.64 4.20
N LEU A 382 -10.98 -2.67 3.57
CA LEU A 382 -12.05 -3.48 4.16
C LEU A 382 -11.65 -4.05 5.53
N TRP A 383 -10.45 -4.61 5.61
CA TRP A 383 -10.00 -5.30 6.82
C TRP A 383 -9.78 -4.34 7.99
N GLU A 384 -9.20 -3.17 7.73
CA GLU A 384 -9.06 -2.10 8.73
C GLU A 384 -10.43 -1.65 9.23
N PHE A 385 -11.39 -1.46 8.31
CA PHE A 385 -12.76 -1.08 8.66
C PHE A 385 -13.51 -2.20 9.41
N ARG A 386 -13.46 -3.45 8.91
CA ARG A 386 -14.12 -4.61 9.52
C ARG A 386 -13.68 -4.82 10.97
N SER A 387 -12.39 -4.80 11.22
CA SER A 387 -11.85 -4.96 12.56
C SER A 387 -12.27 -3.83 13.50
N LEU A 388 -12.26 -2.58 13.02
CA LEU A 388 -12.73 -1.44 13.81
C LEU A 388 -14.21 -1.60 14.19
N VAL A 389 -15.07 -2.04 13.26
CA VAL A 389 -16.50 -2.27 13.49
C VAL A 389 -16.72 -3.43 14.47
N GLN A 390 -15.93 -4.51 14.38
CA GLN A 390 -16.01 -5.64 15.31
C GLN A 390 -15.65 -5.23 16.75
N GLU A 391 -14.66 -4.36 16.91
CA GLU A 391 -14.22 -3.87 18.21
C GLU A 391 -15.11 -2.75 18.77
N ASN A 392 -15.71 -1.97 17.89
CA ASN A 392 -16.53 -0.83 18.25
C ASN A 392 -17.92 -0.92 17.59
N GLY A 393 -18.80 -1.67 18.23
CA GLY A 393 -20.17 -1.88 17.73
C GLY A 393 -20.95 -0.57 17.53
N THR A 394 -20.61 0.51 18.23
CA THR A 394 -21.24 1.81 18.05
C THR A 394 -20.93 2.39 16.67
N ILE A 395 -19.66 2.31 16.21
CA ILE A 395 -19.27 2.75 14.88
C ILE A 395 -20.02 1.94 13.82
N GLY A 396 -20.01 0.61 13.95
CA GLY A 396 -20.71 -0.27 13.01
C GLY A 396 -22.21 0.02 12.94
N TRP A 397 -22.84 0.23 14.08
CA TRP A 397 -24.26 0.55 14.14
C TRP A 397 -24.59 1.89 13.46
N THR A 398 -23.80 2.94 13.72
CA THR A 398 -23.96 4.26 13.09
C THR A 398 -23.80 4.21 11.58
N VAL A 399 -22.79 3.49 11.09
CA VAL A 399 -22.58 3.28 9.66
C VAL A 399 -23.77 2.55 9.03
N MET A 400 -24.25 1.45 9.65
CA MET A 400 -25.43 0.73 9.17
C MET A 400 -26.69 1.61 9.12
N GLN A 401 -26.92 2.46 10.11
CA GLN A 401 -28.04 3.42 10.11
C GLN A 401 -27.94 4.41 8.96
N THR A 402 -26.75 4.92 8.69
CA THR A 402 -26.50 5.87 7.59
C THR A 402 -26.76 5.20 6.24
N LEU A 403 -26.28 3.97 6.03
CA LEU A 403 -26.53 3.20 4.82
C LEU A 403 -28.01 2.88 4.61
N ALA A 404 -28.73 2.50 5.67
CA ALA A 404 -30.17 2.27 5.59
C ALA A 404 -30.96 3.53 5.18
N ARG A 405 -30.48 4.72 5.60
CA ARG A 405 -31.05 6.01 5.15
C ARG A 405 -30.76 6.29 3.68
N LEU A 406 -29.52 6.02 3.23
CA LEU A 406 -29.12 6.16 1.83
C LEU A 406 -29.93 5.22 0.91
N LEU A 407 -30.12 3.95 1.32
CA LEU A 407 -30.91 2.99 0.58
C LEU A 407 -32.36 3.45 0.44
N ARG A 408 -32.99 3.89 1.52
CA ARG A 408 -34.36 4.44 1.48
C ARG A 408 -34.47 5.64 0.54
N ALA A 409 -33.49 6.54 0.58
CA ALA A 409 -33.50 7.70 -0.32
C ALA A 409 -33.37 7.29 -1.80
N ALA A 410 -32.54 6.28 -2.09
CA ALA A 410 -32.39 5.74 -3.43
C ALA A 410 -33.69 5.04 -3.93
N GLU A 411 -34.36 4.26 -3.08
CA GLU A 411 -35.63 3.63 -3.40
C GLU A 411 -36.74 4.65 -3.66
N GLN A 412 -36.81 5.73 -2.89
CA GLN A 412 -37.77 6.82 -3.08
C GLN A 412 -37.48 7.55 -4.40
N ALA A 413 -36.23 7.81 -4.75
CA ALA A 413 -35.84 8.42 -6.00
C ALA A 413 -36.23 7.53 -7.21
N LEU A 414 -36.00 6.21 -7.11
CA LEU A 414 -36.41 5.26 -8.14
C LEU A 414 -37.93 5.20 -8.31
N ALA A 415 -38.69 5.17 -7.20
CA ALA A 415 -40.15 5.17 -7.23
C ALA A 415 -40.73 6.44 -7.88
N SER A 416 -40.06 7.59 -7.75
CA SER A 416 -40.48 8.84 -8.37
C SER A 416 -40.20 8.91 -9.89
N VAL A 417 -39.35 8.03 -10.41
CA VAL A 417 -38.98 7.97 -11.84
C VAL A 417 -39.85 6.96 -12.62
N GLN A 418 -40.53 6.03 -11.94
CA GLN A 418 -41.46 5.11 -12.63
C GLN A 418 -42.70 5.85 -13.10
N PRO A 419 -43.03 5.85 -14.43
CA PRO A 419 -44.27 6.42 -14.89
C PRO A 419 -45.46 5.66 -14.31
N ALA A 420 -46.51 6.41 -13.92
CA ALA A 420 -47.77 5.83 -13.46
C ALA A 420 -48.27 4.74 -14.43
N PRO A 421 -48.84 3.64 -13.92
CA PRO A 421 -49.39 2.61 -14.78
C PRO A 421 -50.43 3.24 -15.74
N ARG A 422 -50.21 3.05 -17.04
CA ARG A 422 -51.21 3.43 -18.06
C ARG A 422 -52.44 2.61 -17.79
N GLY A 423 -53.52 3.29 -17.34
CA GLY A 423 -54.86 2.73 -17.19
C GLY A 423 -55.45 2.38 -18.57
#